data_e971c16540bbaad1f2c56bbf1e6d6c69
#
_entry.id   e971c16540bbaad1f2c56bbf1e6d6c69
#
_cell.length_a   1.000
_cell.length_b   1.000
_cell.length_c   1.000
_cell.angle_alpha   90.00
_cell.angle_beta   90.00
_cell.angle_gamma   90.00
#
_symmetry.space_group_name_H-M   'P 1'
#
loop_
_entity.id
_entity.type
_entity.pdbx_description
1 polymer ?
#
loop_
_entity_poly.entity_id
_entity_poly.type
_entity_poly.pdbx_seq_one_letter_code
_entity_poly.pdbx_strand_id
1 'polypeptide(L)'
;MLTRRRQTGADRAAVDAAIFARFGHLQAVMFTDLVGFSRVVEAFGIVHFLQLIQESETLFMPLIHHHGGVCIKHEGDSLMVVFDTPHQALAAAKAMVEATTAVNPGRAPEDRIEVCIGLGYGTVLRVGANEVWGAEVNAASKLGEDMAKGGQILATDTLRLALTDEPFVECGVLFGTRPVYRFAAP
;
A
#
# COMPACT_ATOMS: atom_id res chain seq x y z
N MET A 1 -17.73 -21.78 4.59
CA MET A 1 -17.07 -21.51 5.89
C MET A 1 -17.75 -20.37 6.65
N LEU A 2 -17.94 -19.20 6.10
CA LEU A 2 -18.59 -18.05 6.77
C LEU A 2 -20.03 -18.34 7.22
N THR A 3 -20.81 -19.07 6.42
CA THR A 3 -22.18 -19.51 6.80
C THR A 3 -22.17 -20.37 8.06
N ARG A 4 -21.20 -21.31 8.17
CA ARG A 4 -21.04 -22.15 9.37
C ARG A 4 -20.67 -21.31 10.61
N ARG A 5 -19.84 -20.26 10.45
CA ARG A 5 -19.43 -19.36 11.54
C ARG A 5 -20.63 -18.62 12.17
N ARG A 6 -21.72 -18.41 11.42
CA ARG A 6 -22.96 -17.73 11.87
C ARG A 6 -23.94 -18.64 12.60
N GLN A 7 -23.78 -19.96 12.55
CA GLN A 7 -24.69 -20.90 13.19
C GLN A 7 -24.61 -20.81 14.71
N THR A 8 -25.78 -20.97 15.37
CA THR A 8 -25.84 -21.01 16.82
C THR A 8 -25.05 -22.23 17.32
N GLY A 9 -24.19 -22.05 18.33
CA GLY A 9 -23.33 -23.11 18.88
C GLY A 9 -22.09 -23.44 18.03
N ALA A 10 -21.83 -22.71 16.94
CA ALA A 10 -20.61 -22.92 16.17
C ALA A 10 -19.36 -22.53 16.97
N ASP A 11 -18.36 -23.39 16.96
CA ASP A 11 -17.01 -23.04 17.42
C ASP A 11 -16.38 -22.07 16.40
N ARG A 12 -16.51 -20.76 16.69
CA ARG A 12 -16.01 -19.69 15.83
C ARG A 12 -14.50 -19.74 15.70
N ALA A 13 -13.78 -20.07 16.77
CA ALA A 13 -12.33 -20.13 16.76
C ALA A 13 -11.81 -21.23 15.84
N ALA A 14 -12.42 -22.42 15.89
CA ALA A 14 -12.08 -23.50 14.99
C ALA A 14 -12.41 -23.18 13.53
N VAL A 15 -13.53 -22.50 13.25
CA VAL A 15 -13.87 -22.06 11.90
C VAL A 15 -12.90 -20.99 11.39
N ASP A 16 -12.52 -20.02 12.23
CA ASP A 16 -11.57 -18.98 11.88
C ASP A 16 -10.18 -19.58 11.61
N ALA A 17 -9.70 -20.49 12.45
CA ALA A 17 -8.46 -21.22 12.23
C ALA A 17 -8.46 -21.99 10.88
N ALA A 18 -9.57 -22.65 10.54
CA ALA A 18 -9.72 -23.34 9.26
C ALA A 18 -9.73 -22.39 8.05
N ILE A 19 -10.28 -21.16 8.22
CA ILE A 19 -10.24 -20.13 7.18
C ILE A 19 -8.79 -19.66 6.97
N PHE A 20 -8.08 -19.34 8.04
CA PHE A 20 -6.68 -18.89 7.96
C PHE A 20 -5.75 -19.99 7.42
N ALA A 21 -5.96 -21.25 7.81
CA ALA A 21 -5.20 -22.38 7.28
C ALA A 21 -5.36 -22.56 5.75
N ARG A 22 -6.53 -22.17 5.20
CA ARG A 22 -6.83 -22.35 3.78
C ARG A 22 -6.49 -21.13 2.92
N PHE A 23 -6.70 -19.93 3.44
CA PHE A 23 -6.66 -18.67 2.68
C PHE A 23 -5.62 -17.68 3.24
N GLY A 24 -4.98 -18.01 4.37
CA GLY A 24 -3.98 -17.16 4.99
C GLY A 24 -2.64 -17.23 4.26
N HIS A 25 -2.11 -16.06 3.92
CA HIS A 25 -0.78 -15.88 3.33
C HIS A 25 -0.02 -14.81 4.12
N LEU A 26 1.22 -15.10 4.46
CA LEU A 26 2.10 -14.10 5.04
C LEU A 26 2.68 -13.24 3.91
N GLN A 27 2.24 -11.98 3.81
CA GLN A 27 2.60 -11.09 2.71
C GLN A 27 2.84 -9.66 3.19
N ALA A 28 3.64 -8.93 2.42
CA ALA A 28 3.67 -7.48 2.51
C ALA A 28 2.59 -6.89 1.59
N VAL A 29 1.95 -5.83 2.08
CA VAL A 29 0.90 -5.09 1.36
C VAL A 29 1.36 -3.66 1.19
N MET A 30 1.21 -3.14 -0.02
CA MET A 30 1.47 -1.75 -0.36
C MET A 30 0.16 -1.11 -0.83
N PHE A 31 -0.12 0.08 -0.32
CA PHE A 31 -1.07 1.01 -0.92
C PHE A 31 -0.35 2.26 -1.37
N THR A 32 -0.72 2.75 -2.54
CA THR A 32 -0.22 4.02 -3.06
C THR A 32 -1.37 4.97 -3.29
N ASP A 33 -1.10 6.26 -3.24
CA ASP A 33 -2.03 7.32 -3.56
C ASP A 33 -1.29 8.48 -4.23
N LEU A 34 -1.95 9.21 -5.15
CA LEU A 34 -1.36 10.39 -5.79
C LEU A 34 -1.75 11.67 -5.05
N VAL A 35 -0.79 12.54 -4.85
CA VAL A 35 -1.04 13.82 -4.16
C VAL A 35 -1.89 14.74 -5.02
N GLY A 36 -2.97 15.26 -4.41
CA GLY A 36 -3.67 16.45 -4.93
C GLY A 36 -4.86 16.18 -5.82
N PHE A 37 -5.44 14.96 -5.82
CA PHE A 37 -6.62 14.61 -6.62
C PHE A 37 -7.68 15.72 -6.64
N SER A 38 -8.27 16.04 -5.50
CA SER A 38 -9.38 17.00 -5.42
C SER A 38 -8.99 18.38 -5.95
N ARG A 39 -7.80 18.86 -5.59
CA ARG A 39 -7.30 20.19 -6.01
C ARG A 39 -7.02 20.26 -7.51
N VAL A 40 -6.39 19.22 -8.07
CA VAL A 40 -6.06 19.18 -9.50
C VAL A 40 -7.31 19.01 -10.33
N VAL A 41 -8.25 18.15 -9.92
CA VAL A 41 -9.53 17.98 -10.62
C VAL A 41 -10.36 19.26 -10.60
N GLU A 42 -10.40 19.98 -9.48
CA GLU A 42 -11.11 21.27 -9.39
C GLU A 42 -10.50 22.35 -10.29
N ALA A 43 -9.17 22.43 -10.34
CA ALA A 43 -8.47 23.48 -11.09
C ALA A 43 -8.31 23.19 -12.59
N PHE A 44 -8.06 21.93 -12.97
CA PHE A 44 -7.68 21.51 -14.33
C PHE A 44 -8.63 20.49 -14.96
N GLY A 45 -9.57 19.97 -14.20
CA GLY A 45 -10.57 19.01 -14.63
C GLY A 45 -10.11 17.54 -14.53
N ILE A 46 -11.11 16.65 -14.60
CA ILE A 46 -10.89 15.19 -14.41
C ILE A 46 -10.01 14.58 -15.51
N VAL A 47 -10.06 15.08 -16.75
CA VAL A 47 -9.27 14.51 -17.85
C VAL A 47 -7.77 14.71 -17.62
N HIS A 48 -7.37 15.87 -17.09
CA HIS A 48 -5.99 16.15 -16.72
C HIS A 48 -5.50 15.16 -15.64
N PHE A 49 -6.32 14.91 -14.62
CA PHE A 49 -5.95 13.96 -13.56
C PHE A 49 -5.91 12.51 -14.06
N LEU A 50 -6.81 12.09 -14.95
CA LEU A 50 -6.75 10.78 -15.59
C LEU A 50 -5.45 10.57 -16.39
N GLN A 51 -4.91 11.64 -16.98
CA GLN A 51 -3.60 11.59 -17.64
C GLN A 51 -2.49 11.33 -16.63
N LEU A 52 -2.50 12.01 -15.46
CA LEU A 52 -1.52 11.76 -14.39
C LEU A 52 -1.61 10.33 -13.85
N ILE A 53 -2.82 9.78 -13.68
CA ILE A 53 -3.02 8.38 -13.29
C ILE A 53 -2.37 7.46 -14.32
N GLN A 54 -2.65 7.64 -15.62
CA GLN A 54 -2.09 6.81 -16.67
C GLN A 54 -0.55 6.90 -16.74
N GLU A 55 0.01 8.09 -16.60
CA GLU A 55 1.46 8.30 -16.57
C GLU A 55 2.08 7.62 -15.35
N SER A 56 1.46 7.75 -14.16
CA SER A 56 1.94 7.10 -12.93
C SER A 56 1.89 5.58 -13.03
N GLU A 57 0.82 5.00 -13.58
CA GLU A 57 0.74 3.55 -13.81
C GLU A 57 1.83 3.06 -14.77
N THR A 58 2.07 3.80 -15.85
CA THR A 58 3.14 3.49 -16.82
C THR A 58 4.52 3.50 -16.15
N LEU A 59 4.72 4.39 -15.18
CA LEU A 59 5.96 4.50 -14.41
C LEU A 59 6.08 3.41 -13.34
N PHE A 60 4.99 3.12 -12.60
CA PHE A 60 5.03 2.27 -11.42
C PHE A 60 4.92 0.78 -11.71
N MET A 61 4.08 0.38 -12.68
CA MET A 61 3.83 -1.05 -12.93
C MET A 61 5.09 -1.85 -13.28
N PRO A 62 6.03 -1.34 -14.13
CA PRO A 62 7.28 -2.05 -14.38
C PRO A 62 8.14 -2.22 -13.12
N LEU A 63 8.19 -1.20 -12.24
CA LEU A 63 8.93 -1.25 -10.98
C LEU A 63 8.33 -2.25 -10.00
N ILE A 64 7.00 -2.25 -9.86
CA ILE A 64 6.26 -3.21 -9.03
C ILE A 64 6.57 -4.64 -9.49
N HIS A 65 6.45 -4.93 -10.77
CA HIS A 65 6.72 -6.25 -11.33
C HIS A 65 8.19 -6.65 -11.18
N HIS A 66 9.14 -5.72 -11.42
CA HIS A 66 10.57 -5.97 -11.26
C HIS A 66 10.93 -6.45 -9.84
N HIS A 67 10.25 -5.91 -8.83
CA HIS A 67 10.43 -6.28 -7.44
C HIS A 67 9.51 -7.42 -6.97
N GLY A 68 8.85 -8.14 -7.89
CA GLY A 68 8.01 -9.29 -7.58
C GLY A 68 6.64 -8.94 -7.00
N GLY A 69 6.18 -7.71 -7.16
CA GLY A 69 4.86 -7.28 -6.74
C GLY A 69 3.76 -7.74 -7.68
N VAL A 70 2.61 -8.06 -7.11
CA VAL A 70 1.38 -8.38 -7.83
C VAL A 70 0.35 -7.30 -7.51
N CYS A 71 -0.02 -6.52 -8.52
CA CYS A 71 -1.10 -5.54 -8.39
C CYS A 71 -2.44 -6.28 -8.29
N ILE A 72 -3.15 -6.04 -7.19
CA ILE A 72 -4.43 -6.68 -6.88
C ILE A 72 -5.59 -5.82 -7.39
N LYS A 73 -5.50 -4.52 -7.16
CA LYS A 73 -6.55 -3.56 -7.54
C LYS A 73 -5.94 -2.23 -7.98
N HIS A 74 -6.66 -1.58 -8.89
CA HIS A 74 -6.55 -0.17 -9.23
C HIS A 74 -7.86 0.48 -8.82
N GLU A 75 -7.84 1.43 -7.91
CA GLU A 75 -9.03 2.16 -7.46
C GLU A 75 -8.75 3.68 -7.59
N GLY A 76 -9.17 4.26 -8.73
CA GLY A 76 -8.84 5.65 -9.04
C GLY A 76 -7.33 5.84 -9.21
N ASP A 77 -6.71 6.63 -8.35
CA ASP A 77 -5.28 6.89 -8.28
C ASP A 77 -4.52 6.00 -7.28
N SER A 78 -5.24 5.10 -6.61
CA SER A 78 -4.65 4.16 -5.64
C SER A 78 -4.34 2.81 -6.27
N LEU A 79 -3.16 2.26 -5.95
CA LEU A 79 -2.78 0.88 -6.27
C LEU A 79 -2.71 0.05 -4.99
N MET A 80 -3.35 -1.11 -5.01
CA MET A 80 -3.15 -2.14 -4.00
C MET A 80 -2.25 -3.23 -4.54
N VAL A 81 -1.09 -3.43 -3.93
CA VAL A 81 -0.08 -4.39 -4.37
C VAL A 81 0.30 -5.32 -3.23
N VAL A 82 0.56 -6.58 -3.53
CA VAL A 82 1.11 -7.56 -2.56
C VAL A 82 2.47 -8.07 -3.02
N PHE A 83 3.31 -8.37 -2.03
CA PHE A 83 4.66 -8.93 -2.23
C PHE A 83 4.85 -10.11 -1.28
N ASP A 84 5.71 -11.05 -1.64
CA ASP A 84 6.01 -12.19 -0.79
C ASP A 84 6.85 -11.80 0.43
N THR A 85 7.66 -10.73 0.32
CA THR A 85 8.53 -10.28 1.41
C THR A 85 8.47 -8.77 1.64
N PRO A 86 8.73 -8.31 2.89
CA PRO A 86 8.80 -6.88 3.20
C PRO A 86 9.94 -6.16 2.45
N HIS A 87 11.06 -6.84 2.17
CA HIS A 87 12.18 -6.26 1.41
C HIS A 87 11.78 -5.93 -0.03
N GLN A 88 11.02 -6.81 -0.69
CA GLN A 88 10.51 -6.55 -2.03
C GLN A 88 9.58 -5.33 -2.05
N ALA A 89 8.67 -5.24 -1.08
CA ALA A 89 7.74 -4.12 -0.96
C ALA A 89 8.48 -2.79 -0.74
N LEU A 90 9.47 -2.77 0.17
CA LEU A 90 10.26 -1.56 0.42
C LEU A 90 11.11 -1.20 -0.80
N ALA A 91 11.74 -2.16 -1.48
CA ALA A 91 12.54 -1.91 -2.68
C ALA A 91 11.68 -1.31 -3.80
N ALA A 92 10.49 -1.85 -4.05
CA ALA A 92 9.54 -1.27 -5.00
C ALA A 92 9.14 0.15 -4.61
N ALA A 93 8.81 0.39 -3.34
CA ALA A 93 8.44 1.70 -2.83
C ALA A 93 9.55 2.75 -3.04
N LYS A 94 10.80 2.39 -2.73
CA LYS A 94 11.98 3.25 -2.95
C LYS A 94 12.14 3.59 -4.43
N ALA A 95 12.09 2.58 -5.30
CA ALA A 95 12.20 2.76 -6.75
C ALA A 95 11.09 3.65 -7.32
N MET A 96 9.86 3.56 -6.81
CA MET A 96 8.75 4.41 -7.22
C MET A 96 8.96 5.87 -6.81
N VAL A 97 9.40 6.14 -5.58
CA VAL A 97 9.73 7.50 -5.12
C VAL A 97 10.90 8.09 -5.91
N GLU A 98 11.94 7.31 -6.17
CA GLU A 98 13.08 7.74 -7.01
C GLU A 98 12.63 8.07 -8.44
N ALA A 99 11.78 7.23 -9.04
CA ALA A 99 11.25 7.45 -10.38
C ALA A 99 10.41 8.74 -10.47
N THR A 100 9.56 9.03 -9.49
CA THR A 100 8.82 10.30 -9.44
C THR A 100 9.75 11.50 -9.30
N THR A 101 10.78 11.39 -8.48
CA THR A 101 11.80 12.43 -8.33
C THR A 101 12.56 12.67 -9.64
N ALA A 102 12.81 11.62 -10.42
CA ALA A 102 13.54 11.72 -11.69
C ALA A 102 12.70 12.34 -12.82
N VAL A 103 11.39 12.10 -12.87
CA VAL A 103 10.52 12.60 -13.95
C VAL A 103 9.96 14.01 -13.73
N ASN A 104 9.94 14.50 -12.48
CA ASN A 104 9.36 15.78 -12.12
C ASN A 104 10.16 17.05 -12.51
N PRO A 105 11.51 17.02 -12.66
CA PRO A 105 12.25 18.22 -13.06
C PRO A 105 11.76 18.79 -14.41
N GLY A 106 11.44 20.08 -14.41
CA GLY A 106 10.93 20.78 -15.59
C GLY A 106 9.42 20.65 -15.84
N ARG A 107 8.71 19.83 -15.08
CA ARG A 107 7.24 19.76 -15.13
C ARG A 107 6.61 20.95 -14.42
N ALA A 108 5.49 21.42 -14.97
CA ALA A 108 4.63 22.36 -14.26
C ALA A 108 4.13 21.76 -12.94
N PRO A 109 3.84 22.56 -11.91
CA PRO A 109 3.40 22.03 -10.62
C PRO A 109 2.19 21.07 -10.69
N GLU A 110 1.25 21.37 -11.60
CA GLU A 110 0.04 20.57 -11.84
C GLU A 110 0.29 19.24 -12.54
N ASP A 111 1.43 19.09 -13.23
CA ASP A 111 1.83 17.89 -13.97
C ASP A 111 2.76 16.97 -13.15
N ARG A 112 3.13 17.37 -11.94
CA ARG A 112 4.04 16.58 -11.10
C ARG A 112 3.34 15.36 -10.57
N ILE A 113 4.05 14.24 -10.63
CA ILE A 113 3.64 12.97 -10.03
C ILE A 113 4.29 12.87 -8.66
N GLU A 114 3.49 12.92 -7.61
CA GLU A 114 3.94 12.69 -6.25
C GLU A 114 3.13 11.55 -5.65
N VAL A 115 3.83 10.52 -5.16
CA VAL A 115 3.20 9.31 -4.62
C VAL A 115 3.34 9.25 -3.10
N CYS A 116 2.24 8.92 -2.44
CA CYS A 116 2.16 8.53 -1.03
C CYS A 116 2.18 7.00 -0.94
N ILE A 117 2.97 6.40 -0.05
CA ILE A 117 3.08 4.94 0.04
C ILE A 117 2.88 4.49 1.48
N GLY A 118 1.96 3.54 1.68
CA GLY A 118 1.74 2.83 2.93
C GLY A 118 2.11 1.36 2.80
N LEU A 119 2.92 0.85 3.74
CA LEU A 119 3.39 -0.54 3.77
C LEU A 119 2.94 -1.25 5.04
N GLY A 120 2.39 -2.45 4.90
CA GLY A 120 2.07 -3.36 5.98
C GLY A 120 2.64 -4.76 5.75
N TYR A 121 2.84 -5.54 6.81
CA TYR A 121 3.30 -6.92 6.70
C TYR A 121 2.65 -7.82 7.73
N GLY A 122 2.04 -8.91 7.27
CA GLY A 122 1.41 -9.88 8.16
C GLY A 122 0.54 -10.88 7.41
N THR A 123 -0.19 -11.69 8.17
CA THR A 123 -1.10 -12.67 7.57
C THR A 123 -2.34 -11.99 7.00
N VAL A 124 -2.52 -12.13 5.70
CA VAL A 124 -3.70 -11.67 4.95
C VAL A 124 -4.50 -12.85 4.45
N LEU A 125 -5.80 -12.68 4.25
CA LEU A 125 -6.67 -13.68 3.62
C LEU A 125 -6.76 -13.37 2.13
N ARG A 126 -6.34 -14.30 1.28
CA ARG A 126 -6.51 -14.20 -0.17
C ARG A 126 -7.70 -15.04 -0.63
N VAL A 127 -8.67 -14.40 -1.28
CA VAL A 127 -9.86 -15.06 -1.81
C VAL A 127 -9.95 -14.81 -3.32
N GLY A 128 -9.61 -15.83 -4.11
CA GLY A 128 -9.48 -15.67 -5.56
C GLY A 128 -8.23 -14.84 -5.92
N ALA A 129 -8.28 -14.23 -7.12
CA ALA A 129 -7.14 -13.46 -7.64
C ALA A 129 -7.07 -12.01 -7.11
N ASN A 130 -8.25 -11.41 -6.85
CA ASN A 130 -8.39 -9.96 -6.70
C ASN A 130 -8.89 -9.52 -5.31
N GLU A 131 -8.97 -10.43 -4.35
CA GLU A 131 -9.48 -10.14 -3.02
C GLU A 131 -8.44 -10.46 -1.96
N VAL A 132 -8.01 -9.44 -1.23
CA VAL A 132 -7.07 -9.55 -0.10
C VAL A 132 -7.66 -8.79 1.09
N TRP A 133 -7.71 -9.46 2.25
CA TRP A 133 -8.31 -8.92 3.47
C TRP A 133 -7.39 -9.14 4.66
N GLY A 134 -7.33 -8.17 5.58
CA GLY A 134 -6.54 -8.31 6.80
C GLY A 134 -6.30 -7.00 7.51
N ALA A 135 -5.80 -7.09 8.74
CA ALA A 135 -5.47 -5.90 9.52
C ALA A 135 -4.36 -5.07 8.85
N GLU A 136 -3.36 -5.74 8.24
CA GLU A 136 -2.27 -5.08 7.54
C GLU A 136 -2.72 -4.43 6.22
N VAL A 137 -3.75 -4.97 5.57
CA VAL A 137 -4.37 -4.35 4.39
C VAL A 137 -4.99 -2.99 4.77
N ASN A 138 -5.82 -2.98 5.82
CA ASN A 138 -6.44 -1.75 6.32
C ASN A 138 -5.40 -0.74 6.84
N ALA A 139 -4.34 -1.24 7.48
CA ALA A 139 -3.27 -0.40 7.98
C ALA A 139 -2.48 0.25 6.84
N ALA A 140 -2.08 -0.52 5.82
CA ALA A 140 -1.34 -0.01 4.67
C ALA A 140 -2.16 1.01 3.87
N SER A 141 -3.46 0.76 3.64
CA SER A 141 -4.37 1.72 3.02
C SER A 141 -4.40 3.04 3.80
N LYS A 142 -4.67 2.98 5.11
CA LYS A 142 -4.71 4.17 5.97
C LYS A 142 -3.39 4.95 5.95
N LEU A 143 -2.25 4.26 5.91
CA LEU A 143 -0.94 4.90 5.83
C LEU A 143 -0.71 5.59 4.49
N GLY A 144 -1.02 4.94 3.38
CA GLY A 144 -0.79 5.48 2.03
C GLY A 144 -1.76 6.59 1.67
N GLU A 145 -3.06 6.36 1.89
CA GLU A 145 -4.13 7.24 1.42
C GLU A 145 -4.40 8.42 2.34
N ASP A 146 -4.27 8.25 3.68
CA ASP A 146 -4.68 9.29 4.64
C ASP A 146 -3.52 9.94 5.41
N MET A 147 -2.37 9.27 5.57
CA MET A 147 -1.32 9.75 6.47
C MET A 147 -0.02 10.15 5.77
N ALA A 148 0.38 9.45 4.72
CA ALA A 148 1.60 9.75 3.99
C ALA A 148 1.46 11.07 3.22
N LYS A 149 2.57 11.77 3.05
CA LYS A 149 2.71 12.93 2.16
C LYS A 149 3.49 12.52 0.93
N GLY A 150 3.44 13.34 -0.11
CA GLY A 150 4.16 13.09 -1.35
C GLY A 150 5.63 12.74 -1.13
N GLY A 151 6.06 11.65 -1.75
CA GLY A 151 7.40 11.08 -1.59
C GLY A 151 7.67 10.33 -0.29
N GLN A 152 6.68 10.20 0.61
CA GLN A 152 6.86 9.46 1.86
C GLN A 152 6.46 7.99 1.72
N ILE A 153 7.26 7.15 2.37
CA ILE A 153 6.97 5.73 2.60
C ILE A 153 6.70 5.56 4.10
N LEU A 154 5.45 5.25 4.45
CA LEU A 154 5.05 4.92 5.82
C LEU A 154 4.90 3.42 5.98
N ALA A 155 5.22 2.92 7.16
CA ALA A 155 5.20 1.50 7.47
C ALA A 155 4.52 1.21 8.80
N THR A 156 3.89 0.05 8.89
CA THR A 156 3.42 -0.51 10.15
C THR A 156 4.58 -0.99 11.00
N ASP A 157 4.35 -1.14 12.30
CA ASP A 157 5.29 -1.70 13.25
C ASP A 157 5.74 -3.12 12.88
N THR A 158 4.82 -3.95 12.39
CA THR A 158 5.12 -5.32 11.94
C THR A 158 6.05 -5.35 10.74
N LEU A 159 5.87 -4.45 9.78
CA LEU A 159 6.79 -4.32 8.64
C LEU A 159 8.16 -3.80 9.11
N ARG A 160 8.19 -2.77 9.94
CA ARG A 160 9.43 -2.22 10.50
C ARG A 160 10.22 -3.29 11.29
N LEU A 161 9.55 -4.12 12.09
CA LEU A 161 10.19 -5.21 12.84
C LEU A 161 10.78 -6.30 11.93
N ALA A 162 10.22 -6.49 10.74
CA ALA A 162 10.76 -7.41 9.74
C ALA A 162 11.93 -6.83 8.91
N LEU A 163 12.16 -5.52 9.01
CA LEU A 163 13.19 -4.76 8.28
C LEU A 163 14.12 -4.02 9.26
N THR A 164 14.81 -4.77 10.15
CA THR A 164 15.60 -4.19 11.24
C THR A 164 16.79 -3.36 10.77
N ASP A 165 17.33 -3.67 9.60
CA ASP A 165 18.53 -3.03 9.02
C ASP A 165 18.20 -1.77 8.20
N GLU A 166 16.91 -1.48 7.98
CA GLU A 166 16.47 -0.32 7.22
C GLU A 166 16.17 0.88 8.16
N PRO A 167 16.50 2.10 7.72
CA PRO A 167 16.36 3.28 8.55
C PRO A 167 14.90 3.76 8.63
N PHE A 168 14.20 3.37 9.68
CA PHE A 168 12.86 3.84 9.99
C PHE A 168 12.85 4.72 11.24
N VAL A 169 12.06 5.80 11.19
CA VAL A 169 11.83 6.73 12.31
C VAL A 169 10.36 6.72 12.66
N GLU A 170 10.06 6.55 13.94
CA GLU A 170 8.67 6.68 14.43
C GLU A 170 8.15 8.08 14.18
N CYS A 171 6.94 8.20 13.60
CA CYS A 171 6.40 9.47 13.15
C CYS A 171 4.92 9.69 13.49
N GLY A 172 4.27 8.75 14.13
CA GLY A 172 2.86 8.89 14.47
C GLY A 172 2.24 7.62 15.05
N VAL A 173 0.92 7.64 15.16
CA VAL A 173 0.13 6.53 15.70
C VAL A 173 -1.07 6.24 14.80
N LEU A 174 -1.27 4.97 14.47
CA LEU A 174 -2.40 4.46 13.72
C LEU A 174 -3.42 3.82 14.66
N PHE A 175 -4.71 4.06 14.41
CA PHE A 175 -5.83 3.53 15.22
C PHE A 175 -5.71 3.80 16.74
N GLY A 176 -5.05 4.91 17.10
CA GLY A 176 -4.91 5.37 18.49
C GLY A 176 -3.81 4.71 19.31
N THR A 177 -3.28 3.55 18.92
CA THR A 177 -2.30 2.80 19.73
C THR A 177 -1.12 2.22 18.96
N ARG A 178 -1.24 2.04 17.66
CA ARG A 178 -0.24 1.35 16.85
C ARG A 178 0.79 2.32 16.30
N PRO A 179 2.09 2.20 16.60
CA PRO A 179 3.10 3.12 16.10
C PRO A 179 3.25 3.03 14.58
N VAL A 180 3.51 4.20 13.97
CA VAL A 180 3.76 4.37 12.54
C VAL A 180 5.20 4.80 12.34
N TYR A 181 5.83 4.21 11.37
CA TYR A 181 7.22 4.48 11.02
C TYR A 181 7.33 5.06 9.62
N ARG A 182 8.18 6.08 9.47
CA ARG A 182 8.52 6.65 8.18
C ARG A 182 9.92 6.16 7.77
N PHE A 183 10.05 5.68 6.55
CA PHE A 183 11.34 5.38 5.97
C PHE A 183 12.16 6.68 5.86
N ALA A 184 13.34 6.68 6.45
CA ALA A 184 14.29 7.80 6.36
C ALA A 184 15.28 7.48 5.24
N ALA A 185 15.04 8.03 4.05
CA ALA A 185 16.04 7.96 2.98
C ALA A 185 17.37 8.57 3.47
N PRO A 186 18.51 8.01 3.09
CA PRO A 186 19.83 8.54 3.44
C PRO A 186 20.06 9.94 2.85
#